data_746d9216b8e31dfe3b1711c65f40f6ea
#
_entry.id   746d9216b8e31dfe3b1711c65f40f6ea
#
_cell.length_a   1.000
_cell.length_b   1.000
_cell.length_c   1.000
_cell.angle_alpha   90.00
_cell.angle_beta   90.00
_cell.angle_gamma   90.00
#
_symmetry.space_group_name_H-M   'P 1'
#
loop_
_entity.id
_entity.type
_entity.pdbx_description
1 polymer ?
#
loop_
_entity_poly.entity_id
_entity_poly.type
_entity_poly.pdbx_seq_one_letter_code
_entity_poly.pdbx_strand_id
1 'polypeptide(L)'
;MPRPRKCKRVCCLPENSLFGPLDNKNVDSEIIVMTVDEYETIRLIDLEGLNQEDCANKMNAARTTIQRVYYDARKKLAKSLVEGNGIRIE
;
A
#
# COMPACT_ATOMS: atom_id res chain seq x y z
N MET A 1 -18.71 4.22 16.88
CA MET A 1 -17.84 3.51 16.26
C MET A 1 -16.49 3.89 16.54
N PRO A 2 -15.76 3.04 16.85
CA PRO A 2 -14.44 3.31 17.25
C PRO A 2 -13.61 3.69 16.11
N ARG A 3 -12.72 4.45 16.31
CA ARG A 3 -11.86 4.82 15.41
C ARG A 3 -10.79 3.98 15.38
N PRO A 4 -10.45 3.50 14.45
CA PRO A 4 -9.47 2.51 14.31
C PRO A 4 -8.17 2.89 14.84
N ARG A 5 -7.46 3.60 14.29
CA ARG A 5 -6.25 3.85 14.77
C ARG A 5 -5.96 5.18 14.66
N LYS A 6 -5.02 5.55 15.19
CA LYS A 6 -4.65 6.77 15.07
C LYS A 6 -3.28 6.96 14.89
N CYS A 7 -2.47 6.00 14.83
CA CYS A 7 -1.05 6.18 14.69
C CYS A 7 -0.73 6.81 13.36
N LYS A 8 -1.45 6.49 12.33
CA LYS A 8 -1.20 7.11 11.05
C LYS A 8 -2.50 7.55 10.49
N ARG A 9 -2.45 8.60 9.67
CA ARG A 9 -3.61 9.10 9.11
C ARG A 9 -3.81 8.54 7.77
N VAL A 10 -4.91 7.91 7.49
CA VAL A 10 -5.26 7.42 6.18
C VAL A 10 -6.51 8.14 5.80
N CYS A 11 -6.49 8.79 4.66
CA CYS A 11 -7.60 9.58 4.21
C CYS A 11 -8.87 8.77 4.17
N CYS A 12 -8.85 7.62 3.59
CA CYS A 12 -10.01 6.76 3.57
C CYS A 12 -9.53 5.36 3.33
N LEU A 13 -10.31 4.40 3.75
CA LEU A 13 -9.95 3.01 3.54
C LEU A 13 -10.19 2.67 2.09
N PRO A 14 -9.40 1.76 1.53
CA PRO A 14 -9.57 1.41 0.14
C PRO A 14 -10.86 0.66 -0.07
N GLU A 15 -11.55 1.00 -1.13
CA GLU A 15 -12.77 0.31 -1.45
C GLU A 15 -12.43 -1.00 -2.12
N ASN A 16 -11.33 -1.03 -2.83
CA ASN A 16 -10.91 -2.25 -3.49
C ASN A 16 -9.75 -2.82 -2.72
N SER A 17 -9.89 -4.01 -2.23
CA SER A 17 -8.86 -4.61 -1.41
C SER A 17 -8.17 -5.81 -2.02
N LEU A 18 -8.59 -6.25 -3.19
CA LEU A 18 -7.99 -7.43 -3.79
C LEU A 18 -7.64 -7.16 -5.24
N PHE A 19 -6.39 -7.37 -5.59
CA PHE A 19 -5.90 -7.12 -6.94
C PHE A 19 -5.12 -8.31 -7.44
N GLY A 20 -5.07 -8.49 -8.72
CA GLY A 20 -4.28 -9.57 -9.28
C GLY A 20 -4.44 -9.66 -10.77
N PRO A 21 -3.79 -10.64 -11.38
CA PRO A 21 -3.89 -10.83 -12.81
C PRO A 21 -5.31 -11.20 -13.21
N LEU A 22 -5.77 -10.59 -14.29
CA LEU A 22 -7.12 -10.88 -14.74
C LEU A 22 -7.23 -12.19 -15.47
N ASP A 23 -6.14 -12.67 -16.05
CA ASP A 23 -6.19 -13.91 -16.77
C ASP A 23 -6.27 -15.11 -15.81
N ASN A 24 -6.02 -14.87 -14.56
CA ASN A 24 -6.22 -15.87 -13.53
C ASN A 24 -5.57 -17.18 -13.81
N LYS A 25 -4.41 -17.21 -14.39
CA LYS A 25 -3.73 -18.42 -14.66
C LYS A 25 -3.02 -19.01 -13.47
N ASN A 26 -2.75 -18.20 -12.48
CA ASN A 26 -2.04 -18.68 -11.32
C ASN A 26 -2.91 -18.59 -10.10
N VAL A 27 -4.01 -19.29 -10.14
CA VAL A 27 -4.94 -19.22 -9.02
C VAL A 27 -4.34 -19.71 -7.73
N ASP A 28 -3.31 -20.53 -7.82
CA ASP A 28 -2.70 -21.03 -6.60
C ASP A 28 -1.53 -20.18 -6.14
N SER A 29 -1.27 -19.07 -6.78
CA SER A 29 -0.16 -18.23 -6.39
C SER A 29 -0.42 -17.65 -5.02
N GLU A 30 0.65 -17.37 -4.31
CA GLU A 30 0.53 -16.78 -3.02
C GLU A 30 -0.06 -15.40 -3.12
N ILE A 31 -0.82 -15.02 -2.11
CA ILE A 31 -1.37 -13.67 -2.05
C ILE A 31 -0.40 -12.84 -1.23
N ILE A 32 -0.01 -11.69 -1.75
CA ILE A 32 0.86 -10.77 -1.04
C ILE A 32 -0.02 -9.85 -0.22
N VAL A 33 0.26 -9.73 1.06
CA VAL A 33 -0.54 -8.86 1.91
C VAL A 33 0.11 -7.49 1.96
N MET A 34 -0.64 -6.47 1.60
CA MET A 34 -0.17 -5.09 1.67
C MET A 34 -0.95 -4.40 2.78
N THR A 35 -0.26 -3.69 3.65
CA THR A 35 -0.95 -3.00 4.73
C THR A 35 -1.62 -1.74 4.21
N VAL A 36 -2.56 -1.22 4.99
CA VAL A 36 -3.23 0.01 4.62
C VAL A 36 -2.22 1.16 4.59
N ASP A 37 -1.22 1.14 5.47
CA ASP A 37 -0.18 2.15 5.47
C ASP A 37 0.61 2.14 4.17
N GLU A 38 0.92 0.94 3.69
CA GLU A 38 1.65 0.81 2.42
C GLU A 38 0.79 1.31 1.27
N TYR A 39 -0.49 0.99 1.30
CA TYR A 39 -1.42 1.45 0.28
C TYR A 39 -1.47 2.98 0.27
N GLU A 40 -1.60 3.58 1.44
CA GLU A 40 -1.74 5.03 1.51
C GLU A 40 -0.46 5.73 1.05
N THR A 41 0.71 5.15 1.37
CA THR A 41 1.96 5.73 0.93
C THR A 41 2.05 5.72 -0.60
N ILE A 42 1.65 4.62 -1.22
CA ILE A 42 1.67 4.53 -2.68
C ILE A 42 0.69 5.54 -3.25
N ARG A 43 -0.49 5.65 -2.65
CA ARG A 43 -1.48 6.58 -3.15
C ARG A 43 -0.97 8.02 -3.11
N LEU A 44 -0.36 8.40 -2.00
CA LEU A 44 0.08 9.78 -1.85
C LEU A 44 1.30 10.11 -2.70
N ILE A 45 2.25 9.22 -2.75
CA ILE A 45 3.48 9.51 -3.48
C ILE A 45 3.34 9.22 -4.98
N ASP A 46 2.88 8.04 -5.31
CA ASP A 46 2.89 7.62 -6.71
C ASP A 46 1.67 8.09 -7.50
N LEU A 47 0.53 8.25 -6.87
CA LEU A 47 -0.64 8.70 -7.57
C LEU A 47 -0.84 10.20 -7.43
N GLU A 48 -0.72 10.73 -6.23
CA GLU A 48 -0.94 12.15 -6.00
C GLU A 48 0.29 12.99 -6.23
N GLY A 49 1.46 12.40 -6.27
CA GLY A 49 2.67 13.13 -6.60
C GLY A 49 3.38 13.82 -5.44
N LEU A 50 3.05 13.45 -4.22
CA LEU A 50 3.72 14.06 -3.08
C LEU A 50 5.13 13.51 -2.93
N ASN A 51 6.02 14.29 -2.34
CA ASN A 51 7.33 13.76 -2.02
C ASN A 51 7.22 13.06 -0.67
N GLN A 52 8.31 12.44 -0.23
CA GLN A 52 8.27 11.65 1.00
C GLN A 52 8.00 12.49 2.23
N GLU A 53 8.50 13.69 2.25
CA GLU A 53 8.31 14.54 3.40
C GLU A 53 6.85 14.97 3.52
N ASP A 54 6.22 15.36 2.43
CA ASP A 54 4.82 15.73 2.46
C ASP A 54 3.94 14.54 2.78
N CYS A 55 4.31 13.38 2.29
CA CYS A 55 3.57 12.17 2.60
C CYS A 55 3.66 11.88 4.10
N ALA A 56 4.85 12.03 4.67
CA ALA A 56 5.05 11.79 6.09
C ALA A 56 4.19 12.75 6.92
N ASN A 57 4.13 14.00 6.50
CA ASN A 57 3.31 14.98 7.22
C ASN A 57 1.84 14.60 7.16
N LYS A 58 1.37 14.17 6.00
CA LYS A 58 -0.03 13.83 5.89
C LYS A 58 -0.37 12.58 6.68
N MET A 59 0.54 11.66 6.78
CA MET A 59 0.29 10.43 7.51
C MET A 59 0.68 10.52 8.98
N ASN A 60 1.20 11.68 9.37
CA ASN A 60 1.61 11.91 10.75
C ASN A 60 2.64 10.88 11.18
N ALA A 61 3.65 10.70 10.37
CA ALA A 61 4.70 9.72 10.61
C ALA A 61 6.04 10.35 10.30
N ALA A 62 7.11 9.72 10.78
CA ALA A 62 8.45 10.22 10.51
C ALA A 62 8.81 9.93 9.06
N ARG A 63 9.63 10.78 8.48
CA ARG A 63 10.04 10.60 7.10
C ARG A 63 10.77 9.28 6.90
N THR A 64 11.59 8.87 7.86
CA THR A 64 12.31 7.61 7.73
C THR A 64 11.36 6.42 7.74
N THR A 65 10.27 6.53 8.49
CA THR A 65 9.25 5.48 8.49
C THR A 65 8.60 5.40 7.12
N ILE A 66 8.26 6.55 6.55
CA ILE A 66 7.63 6.58 5.24
C ILE A 66 8.57 6.00 4.18
N GLN A 67 9.85 6.30 4.29
CA GLN A 67 10.81 5.80 3.34
C GLN A 67 10.83 4.27 3.33
N ARG A 68 10.81 3.67 4.53
CA ARG A 68 10.83 2.25 4.62
C ARG A 68 9.50 1.66 4.15
N VAL A 69 8.37 2.24 4.55
CA VAL A 69 7.06 1.74 4.15
C VAL A 69 6.92 1.82 2.62
N TYR A 70 7.39 2.91 2.04
CA TYR A 70 7.31 3.10 0.62
C TYR A 70 8.16 2.07 -0.13
N TYR A 71 9.35 1.80 0.37
CA TYR A 71 10.22 0.81 -0.25
C TYR A 71 9.54 -0.56 -0.23
N ASP A 72 8.99 -0.93 0.92
CA ASP A 72 8.35 -2.24 1.05
C ASP A 72 7.11 -2.32 0.16
N ALA A 73 6.35 -1.24 0.08
CA ALA A 73 5.14 -1.21 -0.73
C ALA A 73 5.46 -1.40 -2.20
N ARG A 74 6.48 -0.70 -2.67
CA ARG A 74 6.85 -0.80 -4.08
C ARG A 74 7.42 -2.16 -4.41
N LYS A 75 8.14 -2.77 -3.47
CA LYS A 75 8.67 -4.09 -3.70
C LYS A 75 7.55 -5.11 -3.83
N LYS A 76 6.51 -4.97 -3.02
CA LYS A 76 5.36 -5.84 -3.11
C LYS A 76 4.65 -5.70 -4.45
N LEU A 77 4.52 -4.46 -4.92
CA LEU A 77 3.90 -4.25 -6.22
C LEU A 77 4.72 -4.86 -7.34
N ALA A 78 6.05 -4.71 -7.27
CA ALA A 78 6.91 -5.27 -8.29
C ALA A 78 6.82 -6.78 -8.31
N LYS A 79 6.78 -7.41 -7.14
CA LYS A 79 6.68 -8.84 -7.06
C LYS A 79 5.36 -9.31 -7.65
N SER A 80 4.27 -8.60 -7.36
CA SER A 80 2.98 -8.95 -7.91
C SER A 80 2.98 -8.85 -9.43
N LEU A 81 3.54 -7.78 -9.96
CA LEU A 81 3.56 -7.60 -11.40
C LEU A 81 4.41 -8.62 -12.11
N VAL A 82 5.57 -8.92 -11.56
CA VAL A 82 6.50 -9.82 -12.23
C VAL A 82 6.10 -11.27 -12.07
N GLU A 83 5.66 -11.64 -10.89
CA GLU A 83 5.36 -13.05 -10.60
C GLU A 83 3.88 -13.41 -10.70
N GLY A 84 3.03 -12.43 -10.90
CA GLY A 84 1.61 -12.71 -11.06
C GLY A 84 0.89 -13.05 -9.77
N ASN A 85 1.40 -12.56 -8.64
CA ASN A 85 0.73 -12.82 -7.37
C ASN A 85 -0.38 -11.82 -7.16
N GLY A 86 -1.42 -12.24 -6.46
CA GLY A 86 -2.46 -11.27 -6.08
C GLY A 86 -2.01 -10.44 -4.90
N ILE A 87 -2.65 -9.33 -4.67
CA ILE A 87 -2.38 -8.47 -3.54
C ILE A 87 -3.67 -8.26 -2.77
N ARG A 88 -3.61 -8.45 -1.46
CA ARG A 88 -4.75 -8.14 -0.62
C ARG A 88 -4.34 -7.03 0.34
N ILE A 89 -5.15 -5.97 0.40
CA ILE A 89 -4.86 -4.84 1.28
C ILE A 89 -5.66 -5.00 2.56
N GLU A 90 -4.98 -5.06 3.67
CA GLU A 90 -5.68 -5.18 4.96
C GLU A 90 -4.96 -4.54 6.12
#